data_49dfabfc2a5b6010ea0ab7f8c3b20361
#
_entry.id   49dfabfc2a5b6010ea0ab7f8c3b20361
#
_cell.length_a   1.000
_cell.length_b   1.000
_cell.length_c   1.000
_cell.angle_alpha   90.00
_cell.angle_beta   90.00
_cell.angle_gamma   90.00
#
_symmetry.space_group_name_H-M   'P 1'
#
loop_
_entity.id
_entity.type
_entity.pdbx_description
1 polymer ?
#
loop_
_entity_poly.entity_id
_entity_poly.type
_entity_poly.pdbx_seq_one_letter_code
_entity_poly.pdbx_strand_id
1 'polypeptide(L)'
;MNQTFAKRVKELGLPLDQMIIIGSGILDQLGIRQSADIDVAAGRAVLEEIARSDGWVEKLDKNQRQYLVKHDGSVEIWDGWEIDGRIVEYDELLDYAVEYDGVKFVSLDFLRRWKNWRGREKDIQDVRLIDEWRAKHE
;
A
#
# COMPACT_ATOMS: atom_id res chain seq x y z
N MET A 1 -0.61 -2.12 24.55
CA MET A 1 0.36 -1.92 23.47
C MET A 1 -0.37 -1.80 22.13
N ASN A 2 0.08 -0.87 21.32
CA ASN A 2 -0.51 -0.70 19.99
C ASN A 2 -0.05 -1.82 19.09
N GLN A 3 -0.97 -2.31 18.24
CA GLN A 3 -0.63 -3.26 17.21
C GLN A 3 0.26 -2.60 16.15
N THR A 4 1.23 -3.35 15.63
CA THR A 4 1.99 -2.90 14.46
C THR A 4 1.08 -2.91 13.24
N PHE A 5 1.45 -2.15 12.22
CA PHE A 5 0.70 -2.14 10.96
C PHE A 5 0.66 -3.55 10.34
N ALA A 6 1.80 -4.24 10.30
CA ALA A 6 1.88 -5.60 9.78
C ALA A 6 0.91 -6.55 10.50
N LYS A 7 0.78 -6.41 11.82
CA LYS A 7 -0.14 -7.26 12.57
C LYS A 7 -1.60 -7.01 12.19
N ARG A 8 -1.97 -5.74 11.99
CA ARG A 8 -3.33 -5.40 11.53
C ARG A 8 -3.60 -6.01 10.16
N VAL A 9 -2.61 -5.99 9.26
CA VAL A 9 -2.74 -6.59 7.93
C VAL A 9 -2.94 -8.09 8.03
N LYS A 10 -2.17 -8.76 8.89
CA LYS A 10 -2.28 -10.22 9.08
C LYS A 10 -3.66 -10.64 9.55
N GLU A 11 -4.31 -9.82 10.36
CA GLU A 11 -5.63 -10.13 10.90
C GLU A 11 -6.73 -10.10 9.83
N LEU A 12 -6.45 -9.56 8.65
CA LEU A 12 -7.42 -9.53 7.55
C LEU A 12 -7.61 -10.89 6.88
N GLY A 13 -6.70 -11.83 7.09
CA GLY A 13 -6.81 -13.17 6.49
C GLY A 13 -6.59 -13.21 4.98
N LEU A 14 -5.88 -12.22 4.44
CA LEU A 14 -5.60 -12.12 2.99
C LEU A 14 -4.36 -12.95 2.63
N PRO A 15 -4.20 -13.34 1.33
CA PRO A 15 -3.03 -14.09 0.88
C PRO A 15 -1.79 -13.18 0.78
N LEU A 16 -1.17 -12.89 1.92
CA LEU A 16 -0.10 -11.90 2.05
C LEU A 16 1.15 -12.22 1.24
N ASP A 17 1.42 -13.50 0.97
CA ASP A 17 2.54 -13.91 0.13
C ASP A 17 2.39 -13.46 -1.34
N GLN A 18 1.19 -13.05 -1.73
CA GLN A 18 0.87 -12.59 -3.07
C GLN A 18 0.43 -11.14 -3.09
N MET A 19 0.81 -10.36 -2.09
CA MET A 19 0.38 -8.98 -1.93
C MET A 19 1.53 -8.08 -1.48
N ILE A 20 1.42 -6.79 -1.81
CA ILE A 20 2.36 -5.75 -1.36
C ILE A 20 1.54 -4.60 -0.80
N ILE A 21 1.91 -4.13 0.38
CA ILE A 21 1.32 -2.92 0.95
C ILE A 21 1.88 -1.72 0.18
N ILE A 22 1.00 -0.93 -0.39
CA ILE A 22 1.33 0.33 -1.07
C ILE A 22 0.81 1.49 -0.24
N GLY A 23 1.03 2.73 -0.69
CA GLY A 23 0.60 3.89 0.07
C GLY A 23 1.41 4.07 1.35
N SER A 24 0.77 4.63 2.37
CA SER A 24 1.47 5.08 3.57
C SER A 24 1.67 4.01 4.66
N GLY A 25 1.31 2.75 4.39
CA GLY A 25 1.44 1.68 5.39
C GLY A 25 2.86 1.52 5.94
N ILE A 26 3.87 1.66 5.09
CA ILE A 26 5.25 1.56 5.55
C ILE A 26 5.63 2.67 6.54
N LEU A 27 5.03 3.85 6.43
CA LEU A 27 5.28 4.94 7.39
C LEU A 27 4.81 4.54 8.79
N ASP A 28 3.67 3.88 8.87
CA ASP A 28 3.15 3.37 10.14
C ASP A 28 4.04 2.24 10.66
N GLN A 29 4.40 1.29 9.81
CA GLN A 29 5.25 0.15 10.21
C GLN A 29 6.59 0.62 10.78
N LEU A 30 7.18 1.66 10.21
CA LEU A 30 8.47 2.19 10.68
C LEU A 30 8.34 3.20 11.84
N GLY A 31 7.12 3.50 12.26
CA GLY A 31 6.90 4.45 13.35
C GLY A 31 7.07 5.91 12.95
N ILE A 32 7.03 6.21 11.65
CA ILE A 32 7.18 7.59 11.16
C ILE A 32 5.90 8.39 11.41
N ARG A 33 4.75 7.80 11.10
CA ARG A 33 3.42 8.30 11.47
C ARG A 33 2.38 7.20 11.34
N GLN A 34 1.24 7.39 11.98
CA GLN A 34 0.14 6.42 11.87
C GLN A 34 -0.56 6.54 10.52
N SER A 35 -1.07 5.41 10.04
CA SER A 35 -1.88 5.32 8.83
C SER A 35 -3.12 4.49 9.14
N ALA A 36 -4.30 5.07 8.90
CA ALA A 36 -5.55 4.38 9.17
C ALA A 36 -5.89 3.40 8.05
N ASP A 37 -5.62 3.79 6.80
CA ASP A 37 -6.03 3.04 5.63
C ASP A 37 -4.99 2.00 5.25
N ILE A 38 -5.48 0.87 4.73
CA ILE A 38 -4.62 -0.20 4.22
C ILE A 38 -4.84 -0.28 2.70
N ASP A 39 -3.80 0.06 1.95
CA ASP A 39 -3.82 -0.01 0.49
C ASP A 39 -2.89 -1.13 0.04
N VAL A 40 -3.39 -1.99 -0.84
CA VAL A 40 -2.70 -3.22 -1.23
C VAL A 40 -2.65 -3.31 -2.75
N ALA A 41 -1.54 -3.81 -3.28
CA ALA A 41 -1.44 -4.24 -4.66
C ALA A 41 -1.34 -5.77 -4.70
N ALA A 42 -2.03 -6.39 -5.65
CA ALA A 42 -2.04 -7.83 -5.84
C ALA A 42 -2.08 -8.15 -7.34
N GLY A 43 -1.67 -9.35 -7.69
CA GLY A 43 -1.82 -9.82 -9.07
C GLY A 43 -3.29 -9.93 -9.46
N ARG A 44 -3.57 -9.86 -10.76
CA ARG A 44 -4.94 -9.86 -11.27
C ARG A 44 -5.74 -11.07 -10.82
N ALA A 45 -5.13 -12.26 -10.83
CA ALA A 45 -5.81 -13.50 -10.42
C ALA A 45 -6.23 -13.46 -8.95
N VAL A 46 -5.37 -12.91 -8.08
CA VAL A 46 -5.68 -12.75 -6.65
C VAL A 46 -6.81 -11.75 -6.45
N LEU A 47 -6.75 -10.64 -7.17
CA LEU A 47 -7.82 -9.63 -7.12
C LEU A 47 -9.16 -10.24 -7.49
N GLU A 48 -9.21 -11.00 -8.58
CA GLU A 48 -10.45 -11.65 -9.04
C GLU A 48 -10.97 -12.68 -8.05
N GLU A 49 -10.08 -13.41 -7.40
CA GLU A 49 -10.45 -14.39 -6.39
C GLU A 49 -11.09 -13.71 -5.18
N ILE A 50 -10.50 -12.61 -4.70
CA ILE A 50 -11.04 -11.86 -3.56
C ILE A 50 -12.37 -11.21 -3.94
N ALA A 51 -12.52 -10.75 -5.18
CA ALA A 51 -13.78 -10.15 -5.66
C ALA A 51 -14.96 -11.10 -5.54
N ARG A 52 -14.71 -12.42 -5.58
CA ARG A 52 -15.76 -13.43 -5.45
C ARG A 52 -16.13 -13.75 -4.00
N SER A 53 -15.34 -13.27 -3.05
CA SER A 53 -15.64 -13.51 -1.63
C SER A 53 -16.53 -12.41 -1.08
N ASP A 54 -17.23 -12.74 0.01
CA ASP A 54 -18.10 -11.78 0.68
C ASP A 54 -17.27 -10.69 1.36
N GLY A 55 -17.84 -9.50 1.45
CA GLY A 55 -17.24 -8.42 2.20
C GLY A 55 -16.47 -7.41 1.35
N TRP A 56 -16.46 -7.57 0.02
CA TRP A 56 -15.73 -6.69 -0.89
C TRP A 56 -16.65 -6.11 -1.95
N VAL A 57 -16.41 -4.84 -2.30
CA VAL A 57 -17.17 -4.11 -3.32
C VAL A 57 -16.22 -3.76 -4.45
N GLU A 58 -16.62 -4.09 -5.68
CA GLU A 58 -15.87 -3.66 -6.87
C GLU A 58 -16.20 -2.23 -7.20
N LYS A 59 -15.15 -1.44 -7.51
CA LYS A 59 -15.29 -0.06 -7.94
C LYS A 59 -14.43 0.20 -9.17
N LEU A 60 -14.73 1.27 -9.89
CA LEU A 60 -13.92 1.76 -11.00
C LEU A 60 -13.40 3.15 -10.64
N ASP A 61 -12.13 3.40 -10.95
CA ASP A 61 -11.57 4.75 -10.80
C ASP A 61 -11.94 5.62 -12.01
N LYS A 62 -11.46 6.85 -12.03
CA LYS A 62 -11.73 7.80 -13.13
C LYS A 62 -11.19 7.32 -14.49
N ASN A 63 -10.23 6.41 -14.48
CA ASN A 63 -9.62 5.85 -15.70
C ASN A 63 -10.17 4.46 -16.01
N GLN A 64 -11.32 4.08 -15.40
CA GLN A 64 -11.99 2.79 -15.59
C GLN A 64 -11.17 1.60 -15.09
N ARG A 65 -10.20 1.83 -14.19
CA ARG A 65 -9.46 0.74 -13.55
C ARG A 65 -10.29 0.16 -12.41
N GLN A 66 -10.37 -1.16 -12.38
CA GLN A 66 -11.11 -1.89 -11.37
C GLN A 66 -10.28 -2.05 -10.09
N TYR A 67 -10.91 -1.83 -8.97
CA TYR A 67 -10.29 -2.09 -7.67
C TYR A 67 -11.36 -2.56 -6.69
N LEU A 68 -10.91 -3.11 -5.57
CA LEU A 68 -11.79 -3.64 -4.54
C LEU A 68 -11.70 -2.79 -3.28
N VAL A 69 -12.83 -2.60 -2.62
CA VAL A 69 -12.88 -1.91 -1.32
C VAL A 69 -13.59 -2.82 -0.34
N LYS A 70 -13.02 -3.00 0.85
CA LYS A 70 -13.68 -3.73 1.90
C LYS A 70 -14.93 -2.98 2.35
N HIS A 71 -15.97 -3.70 2.78
CA HIS A 71 -17.27 -3.12 3.14
C HIS A 71 -17.18 -1.93 4.09
N ASP A 72 -16.24 -1.98 5.05
CA ASP A 72 -16.07 -0.90 6.04
C ASP A 72 -15.18 0.24 5.52
N GLY A 73 -14.68 0.15 4.29
CA GLY A 73 -13.84 1.17 3.67
C GLY A 73 -12.38 1.17 4.13
N SER A 74 -11.99 0.24 4.98
CA SER A 74 -10.66 0.26 5.61
C SER A 74 -9.54 -0.26 4.71
N VAL A 75 -9.86 -1.03 3.67
CA VAL A 75 -8.87 -1.68 2.81
C VAL A 75 -9.25 -1.49 1.35
N GLU A 76 -8.26 -1.11 0.52
CA GLU A 76 -8.39 -1.09 -0.93
C GLU A 76 -7.37 -2.03 -1.54
N ILE A 77 -7.79 -2.78 -2.56
CA ILE A 77 -6.90 -3.69 -3.29
C ILE A 77 -6.91 -3.33 -4.77
N TRP A 78 -5.71 -3.10 -5.30
CA TRP A 78 -5.48 -2.72 -6.70
C TRP A 78 -4.61 -3.78 -7.39
N ASP A 79 -4.63 -3.82 -8.72
CA ASP A 79 -3.76 -4.73 -9.49
C ASP A 79 -2.37 -4.14 -9.75
N GLY A 80 -2.15 -2.92 -9.35
CA GLY A 80 -0.89 -2.21 -9.49
C GLY A 80 -0.98 -0.84 -8.88
N TRP A 81 -0.03 0.02 -9.17
CA TRP A 81 0.00 1.36 -8.60
C TRP A 81 0.46 2.36 -9.64
N GLU A 82 -0.28 3.46 -9.81
CA GLU A 82 0.07 4.50 -10.76
C GLU A 82 1.16 5.41 -10.18
N ILE A 83 2.25 5.56 -10.93
CA ILE A 83 3.32 6.48 -10.59
C ILE A 83 3.93 7.04 -11.89
N ASP A 84 4.27 8.31 -11.89
CA ASP A 84 4.86 8.99 -13.06
C ASP A 84 4.00 8.85 -14.32
N GLY A 85 2.68 8.77 -14.15
CA GLY A 85 1.74 8.67 -15.27
C GLY A 85 1.59 7.29 -15.89
N ARG A 86 2.16 6.24 -15.29
CA ARG A 86 1.99 4.87 -15.77
C ARG A 86 1.62 3.94 -14.63
N ILE A 87 1.05 2.78 -14.98
CA ILE A 87 0.71 1.75 -14.00
C ILE A 87 1.91 0.82 -13.83
N VAL A 88 2.37 0.71 -12.58
CA VAL A 88 3.38 -0.28 -12.21
C VAL A 88 2.61 -1.49 -11.69
N GLU A 89 2.67 -2.59 -12.42
CA GLU A 89 1.92 -3.80 -12.06
C GLU A 89 2.58 -4.52 -10.89
N TYR A 90 1.82 -5.42 -10.28
CA TYR A 90 2.25 -6.16 -9.10
C TYR A 90 3.65 -6.81 -9.29
N ASP A 91 3.87 -7.48 -10.42
CA ASP A 91 5.14 -8.17 -10.67
C ASP A 91 6.33 -7.21 -10.66
N GLU A 92 6.15 -6.01 -11.22
CA GLU A 92 7.19 -4.99 -11.19
C GLU A 92 7.39 -4.41 -9.80
N LEU A 93 6.28 -4.23 -9.05
CA LEU A 93 6.34 -3.72 -7.68
C LEU A 93 7.16 -4.64 -6.76
N LEU A 94 7.18 -5.94 -7.03
CA LEU A 94 7.98 -6.89 -6.25
C LEU A 94 9.47 -6.53 -6.21
N ASP A 95 9.98 -5.90 -7.27
CA ASP A 95 11.38 -5.47 -7.33
C ASP A 95 11.70 -4.35 -6.33
N TYR A 96 10.67 -3.67 -5.83
CA TYR A 96 10.80 -2.55 -4.89
C TYR A 96 10.23 -2.89 -3.52
N ALA A 97 9.97 -4.17 -3.26
CA ALA A 97 9.36 -4.58 -2.00
C ALA A 97 10.41 -4.85 -0.93
N VAL A 98 10.04 -4.52 0.31
CA VAL A 98 10.79 -4.88 1.51
C VAL A 98 9.84 -5.63 2.44
N GLU A 99 10.36 -6.49 3.29
CA GLU A 99 9.53 -7.30 4.17
C GLU A 99 9.75 -6.93 5.63
N TYR A 100 8.65 -6.72 6.35
CA TYR A 100 8.63 -6.50 7.80
C TYR A 100 7.58 -7.42 8.40
N ASP A 101 7.98 -8.21 9.38
CA ASP A 101 7.07 -9.11 10.11
C ASP A 101 6.24 -10.03 9.18
N GLY A 102 6.85 -10.49 8.09
CA GLY A 102 6.20 -11.38 7.14
C GLY A 102 5.27 -10.71 6.15
N VAL A 103 5.23 -9.38 6.12
CA VAL A 103 4.39 -8.60 5.20
C VAL A 103 5.29 -7.80 4.27
N LYS A 104 4.98 -7.82 2.97
CA LYS A 104 5.72 -7.06 1.97
C LYS A 104 5.16 -5.65 1.87
N PHE A 105 6.06 -4.67 1.83
CA PHE A 105 5.73 -3.26 1.65
C PHE A 105 6.54 -2.72 0.48
N VAL A 106 6.00 -1.74 -0.26
CA VAL A 106 6.87 -0.98 -1.17
C VAL A 106 7.94 -0.29 -0.32
N SER A 107 9.15 -0.18 -0.87
CA SER A 107 10.26 0.43 -0.14
C SER A 107 9.97 1.90 0.18
N LEU A 108 10.66 2.41 1.18
CA LEU A 108 10.54 3.83 1.55
C LEU A 108 10.96 4.74 0.39
N ASP A 109 11.99 4.35 -0.36
CA ASP A 109 12.43 5.08 -1.56
C ASP A 109 11.33 5.16 -2.61
N PHE A 110 10.65 4.04 -2.87
CA PHE A 110 9.57 3.99 -3.86
C PHE A 110 8.40 4.87 -3.42
N LEU A 111 8.03 4.77 -2.14
CA LEU A 111 6.95 5.61 -1.59
C LEU A 111 7.30 7.09 -1.70
N ARG A 112 8.54 7.45 -1.37
CA ARG A 112 8.99 8.84 -1.45
C ARG A 112 8.87 9.37 -2.88
N ARG A 113 9.28 8.57 -3.86
CA ARG A 113 9.15 8.91 -5.28
C ARG A 113 7.69 9.11 -5.67
N TRP A 114 6.81 8.22 -5.23
CA TRP A 114 5.38 8.32 -5.50
C TRP A 114 4.79 9.61 -4.92
N LYS A 115 5.15 9.92 -3.67
CA LYS A 115 4.65 11.13 -3.02
C LYS A 115 5.16 12.41 -3.69
N ASN A 116 6.40 12.42 -4.15
CA ASN A 116 6.92 13.54 -4.93
C ASN A 116 6.16 13.73 -6.23
N TRP A 117 5.82 12.62 -6.90
CA TRP A 117 5.04 12.67 -8.13
C TRP A 117 3.62 13.18 -7.89
N ARG A 118 2.95 12.67 -6.85
CA ARG A 118 1.60 13.12 -6.49
C ARG A 118 1.56 14.59 -6.10
N GLY A 119 2.53 15.05 -5.33
CA GLY A 119 2.74 16.47 -5.03
C GLY A 119 1.66 17.18 -4.25
N ARG A 120 0.73 16.45 -3.63
CA ARG A 120 -0.29 17.06 -2.77
C ARG A 120 0.39 17.57 -1.49
N GLU A 121 -0.28 18.51 -0.78
CA GLU A 121 0.29 19.04 0.45
C GLU A 121 0.65 17.95 1.46
N LYS A 122 -0.24 16.97 1.65
CA LYS A 122 0.03 15.85 2.55
C LYS A 122 1.21 14.99 2.08
N ASP A 123 1.42 14.91 0.76
CA ASP A 123 2.55 14.15 0.21
C ASP A 123 3.87 14.88 0.47
N ILE A 124 3.88 16.19 0.34
CA ILE A 124 5.06 17.02 0.65
C ILE A 124 5.43 16.88 2.13
N GLN A 125 4.43 16.89 3.01
CA GLN A 125 4.66 16.69 4.44
C GLN A 125 5.25 15.31 4.72
N ASP A 126 4.72 14.28 4.06
CA ASP A 126 5.24 12.92 4.23
C ASP A 126 6.67 12.77 3.75
N VAL A 127 7.05 13.43 2.64
CA VAL A 127 8.44 13.44 2.17
C VAL A 127 9.36 14.04 3.23
N ARG A 128 8.94 15.12 3.89
CA ARG A 128 9.72 15.72 4.98
C ARG A 128 9.89 14.76 6.14
N LEU A 129 8.82 14.07 6.53
CA LEU A 129 8.88 13.09 7.61
C LEU A 129 9.83 11.93 7.27
N ILE A 130 9.80 11.47 6.04
CA ILE A 130 10.71 10.42 5.56
C ILE A 130 12.16 10.89 5.68
N ASP A 131 12.45 12.09 5.17
CA ASP A 131 13.80 12.63 5.17
C ASP A 131 14.32 12.85 6.59
N GLU A 132 13.47 13.34 7.49
CA GLU A 132 13.83 13.51 8.92
C GLU A 132 14.11 12.16 9.59
N TRP A 133 13.27 11.17 9.32
CA TRP A 133 13.46 9.83 9.87
C TRP A 133 14.77 9.22 9.41
N ARG A 134 15.07 9.35 8.11
CA ARG A 134 16.33 8.83 7.55
C ARG A 134 17.55 9.50 8.19
N ALA A 135 17.50 10.81 8.37
CA ALA A 135 18.59 11.54 9.00
C ALA A 135 18.90 11.02 10.41
N LYS A 136 17.90 10.51 11.11
CA LYS A 136 18.06 9.98 12.47
C LYS A 136 18.47 8.50 12.50
N HIS A 137 18.28 7.77 11.41
CA HIS A 137 18.45 6.31 11.38
C HIS A 137 19.53 5.86 10.39
N GLU A 138 20.23 6.80 9.78
CA GLU A 138 21.35 6.49 8.87
C GLU A 138 22.71 6.85 9.43
#